data_728f9f682895c7dc1a3b9b749fe5e338
#
_entry.id   728f9f682895c7dc1a3b9b749fe5e338
#
_cell.length_a   1.000
_cell.length_b   1.000
_cell.length_c   1.000
_cell.angle_alpha   90.00
_cell.angle_beta   90.00
_cell.angle_gamma   90.00
#
_symmetry.space_group_name_H-M   'P 1'
#
loop_
_entity.id
_entity.type
_entity.pdbx_description
1 polymer ?
#
loop_
_entity_poly.entity_id
_entity_poly.type
_entity_poly.pdbx_seq_one_letter_code
_entity_poly.pdbx_strand_id
1 'polypeptide(L)'
;MSYNEYQRILLAGRSPEDLAVIELGDKGYDIPEDGIYCTEETWRKNPVLTRELREATIEGWRYAAGHPEEAVDLVMAEADRAGYTVNRVLLRRMLDGILPSIFPGDNSWRTPGILSRGDYEGAAALVRSVFVEAGEAAPYDVFCPLESGR
;
A
#
# COMPACT_ATOMS: atom_id res chain seq x y z
N MET A 1 5.96 -3.01 -9.80
CA MET A 1 4.65 -3.29 -9.14
C MET A 1 3.63 -3.73 -10.17
N SER A 2 2.86 -4.77 -9.87
CA SER A 2 1.86 -5.34 -10.79
C SER A 2 0.70 -4.36 -11.09
N TYR A 3 0.35 -3.52 -10.15
CA TYR A 3 -0.72 -2.54 -10.33
C TYR A 3 -0.28 -1.24 -11.05
N ASN A 4 1.01 -0.95 -11.23
CA ASN A 4 1.50 0.26 -11.91
C ASN A 4 2.37 -0.07 -13.12
N GLU A 5 3.64 -0.42 -12.93
CA GLU A 5 4.60 -0.58 -14.03
C GLU A 5 4.17 -1.65 -15.03
N TYR A 6 3.66 -2.77 -14.55
CA TYR A 6 3.12 -3.82 -15.42
C TYR A 6 1.98 -3.28 -16.29
N GLN A 7 1.05 -2.52 -15.70
CA GLN A 7 -0.06 -1.93 -16.46
C GLN A 7 0.42 -0.92 -17.51
N ARG A 8 1.49 -0.16 -17.22
CA ARG A 8 2.11 0.75 -18.19
C ARG A 8 2.72 0.01 -19.38
N ILE A 9 3.37 -1.12 -19.13
CA ILE A 9 3.96 -1.97 -20.19
C ILE A 9 2.86 -2.51 -21.10
N LEU A 10 1.75 -2.98 -20.54
CA LEU A 10 0.60 -3.45 -21.34
C LEU A 10 -0.03 -2.30 -22.15
N LEU A 11 -0.18 -1.12 -21.57
CA LEU A 11 -0.71 0.06 -22.28
C LEU A 11 0.24 0.59 -23.36
N ALA A 12 1.54 0.29 -23.26
CA ALA A 12 2.52 0.57 -24.31
C ALA A 12 2.48 -0.43 -25.46
N GLY A 13 1.52 -1.37 -25.48
CA GLY A 13 1.28 -2.28 -26.58
C GLY A 13 1.96 -3.65 -26.46
N ARG A 14 2.46 -4.00 -25.26
CA ARG A 14 2.91 -5.37 -24.98
C ARG A 14 1.75 -6.24 -24.55
N SER A 15 1.74 -7.48 -24.99
CA SER A 15 0.77 -8.46 -24.50
C SER A 15 1.33 -9.21 -23.28
N PRO A 16 0.47 -9.77 -22.41
CA PRO A 16 0.94 -10.60 -21.28
C PRO A 16 1.83 -11.75 -21.71
N GLU A 17 1.59 -12.33 -22.88
CA GLU A 17 2.34 -13.48 -23.43
C GLU A 17 3.77 -13.09 -23.85
N ASP A 18 4.03 -11.79 -24.07
CA ASP A 18 5.36 -11.29 -24.39
C ASP A 18 6.25 -11.12 -23.13
N LEU A 19 5.69 -11.32 -21.94
CA LEU A 19 6.32 -10.97 -20.67
C LEU A 19 6.54 -12.22 -19.81
N ALA A 20 7.74 -12.32 -19.25
CA ALA A 20 8.00 -13.23 -18.13
C ALA A 20 7.79 -12.47 -16.82
N VAL A 21 6.71 -12.79 -16.10
CA VAL A 21 6.36 -12.15 -14.82
C VAL A 21 6.74 -13.08 -13.67
N ILE A 22 7.45 -12.55 -12.69
CA ILE A 22 7.79 -13.25 -11.45
C ILE A 22 7.13 -12.50 -10.31
N GLU A 23 6.11 -13.11 -9.72
CA GLU A 23 5.46 -12.58 -8.52
C GLU A 23 6.28 -12.97 -7.28
N LEU A 24 6.80 -11.98 -6.58
CA LEU A 24 7.63 -12.22 -5.39
C LEU A 24 6.83 -12.82 -4.24
N GLY A 25 5.55 -12.50 -4.14
CA GLY A 25 4.64 -13.09 -3.17
C GLY A 25 4.58 -14.63 -3.28
N ASP A 26 4.53 -15.17 -4.51
CA ASP A 26 4.56 -16.62 -4.78
C ASP A 26 5.86 -17.30 -4.33
N LYS A 27 6.90 -16.52 -4.09
CA LYS A 27 8.20 -16.97 -3.60
C LYS A 27 8.37 -16.79 -2.09
N GLY A 28 7.32 -16.37 -1.39
CA GLY A 28 7.36 -16.12 0.04
C GLY A 28 7.86 -14.74 0.46
N TYR A 29 7.95 -13.81 -0.50
CA TYR A 29 8.41 -12.43 -0.26
C TYR A 29 7.24 -11.43 -0.39
N ASP A 30 6.10 -11.76 0.21
CA ASP A 30 4.94 -10.89 0.26
C ASP A 30 5.08 -9.88 1.41
N ILE A 31 5.87 -8.84 1.16
CA ILE A 31 6.13 -7.78 2.14
C ILE A 31 5.11 -6.67 1.92
N PRO A 32 4.38 -6.23 2.97
CA PRO A 32 3.53 -5.05 2.88
C PRO A 32 4.36 -3.83 2.48
N GLU A 33 3.91 -3.14 1.47
CA GLU A 33 4.49 -1.86 1.04
C GLU A 33 3.42 -0.77 1.11
N ASP A 34 3.89 0.46 1.14
CA ASP A 34 3.10 1.66 1.34
C ASP A 34 2.41 1.72 2.72
N GLY A 35 2.36 2.91 3.27
CA GLY A 35 1.76 3.12 4.58
C GLY A 35 1.76 4.58 4.97
N ILE A 36 1.01 4.89 6.01
CA ILE A 36 1.03 6.22 6.64
C ILE A 36 2.10 6.20 7.73
N TYR A 37 3.07 7.08 7.59
CA TYR A 37 4.17 7.23 8.53
C TYR A 37 4.12 8.61 9.16
N CYS A 38 4.44 8.70 10.44
CA CYS A 38 4.65 9.97 11.12
C CYS A 38 5.86 9.89 12.06
N THR A 39 6.37 11.03 12.48
CA THR A 39 7.42 11.06 13.50
C THR A 39 6.84 10.69 14.86
N GLU A 40 7.68 10.19 15.76
CA GLU A 40 7.29 9.92 17.15
C GLU A 40 6.76 11.18 17.85
N GLU A 41 7.31 12.36 17.53
CA GLU A 41 6.85 13.63 18.06
C GLU A 41 5.41 13.94 17.59
N THR A 42 5.11 13.71 16.31
CA THR A 42 3.76 13.89 15.75
C THR A 42 2.78 12.96 16.43
N TRP A 43 3.14 11.68 16.57
CA TRP A 43 2.34 10.68 17.27
C TRP A 43 2.03 11.09 18.70
N ARG A 44 3.04 11.47 19.48
CA ARG A 44 2.85 11.88 20.88
C ARG A 44 2.00 13.13 21.06
N LYS A 45 2.15 14.11 20.15
CA LYS A 45 1.38 15.37 20.22
C LYS A 45 -0.05 15.22 19.73
N ASN A 46 -0.30 14.33 18.77
CA ASN A 46 -1.57 14.22 18.05
C ASN A 46 -2.03 12.77 17.86
N PRO A 47 -2.14 11.96 18.91
CA PRO A 47 -2.48 10.54 18.78
C PRO A 47 -3.89 10.30 18.23
N VAL A 48 -4.82 11.21 18.49
CA VAL A 48 -6.18 11.14 17.94
C VAL A 48 -6.16 11.40 16.44
N LEU A 49 -5.47 12.48 16.01
CA LEU A 49 -5.38 12.84 14.60
C LEU A 49 -4.77 11.72 13.75
N THR A 50 -3.70 11.08 14.23
CA THR A 50 -3.05 10.00 13.48
C THR A 50 -3.94 8.77 13.33
N ARG A 51 -4.75 8.46 14.35
CA ARG A 51 -5.74 7.38 14.29
C ARG A 51 -6.86 7.72 13.32
N GLU A 52 -7.43 8.90 13.44
CA GLU A 52 -8.52 9.36 12.56
C GLU A 52 -8.07 9.46 11.10
N LEU A 53 -6.81 9.87 10.84
CA LEU A 53 -6.27 9.87 9.48
C LEU A 53 -6.19 8.45 8.89
N ARG A 54 -5.78 7.47 9.68
CA ARG A 54 -5.79 6.06 9.24
C ARG A 54 -7.21 5.61 8.90
N GLU A 55 -8.16 5.87 9.78
CA GLU A 55 -9.56 5.47 9.58
C GLU A 55 -10.17 6.13 8.35
N ALA A 56 -9.96 7.44 8.20
CA ALA A 56 -10.42 8.18 7.02
C ALA A 56 -9.77 7.66 5.72
N THR A 57 -8.51 7.26 5.76
CA THR A 57 -7.83 6.66 4.60
C THR A 57 -8.46 5.33 4.21
N ILE A 58 -8.76 4.46 5.17
CA ILE A 58 -9.44 3.19 4.91
C ILE A 58 -10.86 3.39 4.41
N GLU A 59 -11.57 4.37 4.95
CA GLU A 59 -12.90 4.76 4.46
C GLU A 59 -12.83 5.24 3.01
N GLY A 60 -11.84 6.10 2.68
CA GLY A 60 -11.59 6.55 1.32
C GLY A 60 -11.32 5.39 0.35
N TRP A 61 -10.54 4.40 0.74
CA TRP A 61 -10.31 3.21 -0.07
C TRP A 61 -11.58 2.36 -0.26
N ARG A 62 -12.41 2.21 0.79
CA ARG A 62 -13.72 1.54 0.67
C ARG A 62 -14.64 2.28 -0.29
N TYR A 63 -14.66 3.60 -0.21
CA TYR A 63 -15.40 4.44 -1.15
C TYR A 63 -14.94 4.21 -2.58
N ALA A 64 -13.63 4.28 -2.82
CA ALA A 64 -13.03 4.05 -4.14
C ALA A 64 -13.36 2.65 -4.70
N ALA A 65 -13.39 1.62 -3.84
CA ALA A 65 -13.78 0.28 -4.24
C ALA A 65 -15.26 0.21 -4.70
N GLY A 66 -16.15 0.94 -4.03
CA GLY A 66 -17.57 1.01 -4.39
C GLY A 66 -17.90 1.97 -5.53
N HIS A 67 -17.05 2.98 -5.77
CA HIS A 67 -17.27 4.06 -6.74
C HIS A 67 -16.02 4.32 -7.60
N PRO A 68 -15.52 3.31 -8.34
CA PRO A 68 -14.21 3.38 -8.97
C PRO A 68 -14.08 4.47 -10.04
N GLU A 69 -15.16 4.75 -10.79
CA GLU A 69 -15.12 5.80 -11.81
C GLU A 69 -15.04 7.19 -11.17
N GLU A 70 -15.80 7.42 -10.11
CA GLU A 70 -15.76 8.69 -9.39
C GLU A 70 -14.41 8.90 -8.70
N ALA A 71 -13.83 7.85 -8.11
CA ALA A 71 -12.49 7.91 -7.53
C ALA A 71 -11.44 8.30 -8.58
N VAL A 72 -11.52 7.73 -9.78
CA VAL A 72 -10.64 8.11 -10.90
C VAL A 72 -10.87 9.56 -11.32
N ASP A 73 -12.13 10.02 -11.39
CA ASP A 73 -12.45 11.41 -11.72
C ASP A 73 -11.87 12.41 -10.71
N LEU A 74 -11.95 12.08 -9.42
CA LEU A 74 -11.34 12.88 -8.35
C LEU A 74 -9.81 12.98 -8.51
N VAL A 75 -9.13 11.87 -8.76
CA VAL A 75 -7.68 11.86 -8.98
C VAL A 75 -7.30 12.65 -10.22
N MET A 76 -8.06 12.53 -11.31
CA MET A 76 -7.82 13.30 -12.52
C MET A 76 -7.98 14.81 -12.29
N ALA A 77 -9.01 15.21 -11.56
CA ALA A 77 -9.23 16.61 -11.21
C ALA A 77 -8.11 17.19 -10.33
N GLU A 78 -7.60 16.41 -9.37
CA GLU A 78 -6.44 16.83 -8.57
C GLU A 78 -5.15 16.91 -9.39
N ALA A 79 -4.91 15.96 -10.28
CA ALA A 79 -3.75 15.98 -11.17
C ALA A 79 -3.77 17.21 -12.09
N ASP A 80 -4.93 17.55 -12.65
CA ASP A 80 -5.11 18.74 -13.49
C ASP A 80 -4.82 20.03 -12.70
N ARG A 81 -5.35 20.15 -11.48
CA ARG A 81 -5.05 21.28 -10.57
C ARG A 81 -3.56 21.40 -10.23
N ALA A 82 -2.87 20.28 -10.15
CA ALA A 82 -1.43 20.23 -9.88
C ALA A 82 -0.57 20.36 -11.16
N GLY A 83 -1.17 20.47 -12.33
CA GLY A 83 -0.48 20.59 -13.62
C GLY A 83 0.12 19.26 -14.14
N TYR A 84 -0.37 18.12 -13.68
CA TYR A 84 0.08 16.80 -14.14
C TYR A 84 -0.87 16.22 -15.18
N THR A 85 -0.29 15.66 -16.25
CA THR A 85 -1.05 14.86 -17.21
C THR A 85 -1.07 13.40 -16.77
N VAL A 86 -2.26 12.85 -16.58
CA VAL A 86 -2.47 11.45 -16.19
C VAL A 86 -3.36 10.72 -17.20
N ASN A 87 -3.23 9.41 -17.28
CA ASN A 87 -4.02 8.57 -18.16
C ASN A 87 -5.14 7.89 -17.38
N ARG A 88 -6.40 8.21 -17.72
CA ARG A 88 -7.59 7.65 -17.07
C ARG A 88 -7.61 6.12 -17.06
N VAL A 89 -7.27 5.50 -18.21
CA VAL A 89 -7.28 4.03 -18.33
C VAL A 89 -6.23 3.40 -17.39
N LEU A 90 -5.06 4.04 -17.31
CA LEU A 90 -4.02 3.60 -16.37
C LEU A 90 -4.49 3.73 -14.93
N LEU A 91 -5.04 4.87 -14.52
CA LEU A 91 -5.54 5.09 -13.16
C LEU A 91 -6.60 4.06 -12.77
N ARG A 92 -7.52 3.75 -13.69
CA ARG A 92 -8.53 2.73 -13.46
C ARG A 92 -7.90 1.34 -13.25
N ARG A 93 -6.98 0.94 -14.11
CA ARG A 93 -6.27 -0.34 -13.98
C ARG A 93 -5.43 -0.42 -12.70
N MET A 94 -4.81 0.70 -12.31
CA MET A 94 -4.07 0.78 -11.05
C MET A 94 -4.99 0.58 -9.85
N LEU A 95 -6.16 1.23 -9.84
CA LEU A 95 -7.15 1.06 -8.78
C LEU A 95 -7.61 -0.40 -8.69
N ASP A 96 -8.01 -1.00 -9.81
CA ASP A 96 -8.44 -2.40 -9.85
C ASP A 96 -7.33 -3.37 -9.39
N GLY A 97 -6.08 -3.05 -9.71
CA GLY A 97 -4.92 -3.88 -9.34
C GLY A 97 -4.50 -3.78 -7.88
N ILE A 98 -4.69 -2.62 -7.23
CA ILE A 98 -4.28 -2.43 -5.82
C ILE A 98 -5.35 -2.86 -4.82
N LEU A 99 -6.63 -2.76 -5.16
CA LEU A 99 -7.73 -3.05 -4.23
C LEU A 99 -7.66 -4.45 -3.60
N PRO A 100 -7.30 -5.53 -4.31
CA PRO A 100 -7.14 -6.85 -3.70
C PRO A 100 -6.04 -6.92 -2.62
N SER A 101 -5.03 -6.07 -2.71
CA SER A 101 -3.97 -5.99 -1.69
C SER A 101 -4.42 -5.22 -0.44
N ILE A 102 -5.33 -4.25 -0.60
CA ILE A 102 -5.87 -3.44 0.51
C ILE A 102 -7.00 -4.20 1.21
N PHE A 103 -7.88 -4.84 0.42
CA PHE A 103 -9.03 -5.61 0.89
C PHE A 103 -8.92 -7.06 0.40
N PRO A 104 -7.98 -7.83 0.93
CA PRO A 104 -7.92 -9.25 0.63
C PRO A 104 -9.20 -9.91 1.15
N GLY A 105 -9.85 -10.75 0.33
CA GLY A 105 -11.18 -11.31 0.60
C GLY A 105 -11.33 -12.01 1.95
N ASP A 106 -12.50 -12.57 2.23
CA ASP A 106 -12.96 -13.09 3.53
C ASP A 106 -12.05 -14.12 4.23
N ASN A 107 -11.10 -14.71 3.53
CA ASN A 107 -10.12 -15.65 4.09
C ASN A 107 -8.79 -15.01 4.52
N SER A 108 -8.69 -13.70 4.46
CA SER A 108 -7.46 -13.02 4.84
C SER A 108 -7.41 -12.75 6.35
N TRP A 109 -6.28 -13.10 6.96
CA TRP A 109 -5.92 -12.75 8.32
C TRP A 109 -5.46 -11.28 8.46
N ARG A 110 -5.30 -10.57 7.35
CA ARG A 110 -4.88 -9.16 7.32
C ARG A 110 -6.06 -8.24 7.55
N THR A 111 -5.91 -7.32 8.49
CA THR A 111 -6.86 -6.24 8.71
C THR A 111 -6.41 -5.02 7.90
N PRO A 112 -7.28 -4.45 7.05
CA PRO A 112 -6.91 -3.26 6.26
C PRO A 112 -6.39 -2.13 7.15
N GLY A 113 -5.26 -1.54 6.75
CA GLY A 113 -4.64 -0.43 7.46
C GLY A 113 -3.92 -0.81 8.76
N ILE A 114 -3.70 -2.10 9.00
CA ILE A 114 -2.92 -2.61 10.13
C ILE A 114 -1.75 -3.42 9.62
N LEU A 115 -0.54 -3.01 10.01
CA LEU A 115 0.66 -3.83 9.83
C LEU A 115 0.70 -4.87 10.95
N SER A 116 0.59 -6.15 10.59
CA SER A 116 0.66 -7.21 11.60
C SER A 116 2.09 -7.34 12.16
N ARG A 117 2.20 -7.81 13.41
CA ARG A 117 3.51 -8.12 14.00
C ARG A 117 4.28 -9.14 13.16
N GLY A 118 3.61 -10.16 12.64
CA GLY A 118 4.24 -11.19 11.81
C GLY A 118 4.80 -10.63 10.51
N ASP A 119 4.06 -9.76 9.81
CA ASP A 119 4.54 -9.10 8.60
C ASP A 119 5.75 -8.20 8.89
N TYR A 120 5.69 -7.42 9.99
CA TYR A 120 6.80 -6.56 10.40
C TYR A 120 8.06 -7.37 10.71
N GLU A 121 7.96 -8.40 11.55
CA GLU A 121 9.08 -9.23 11.96
C GLU A 121 9.65 -10.02 10.77
N GLY A 122 8.78 -10.51 9.87
CA GLY A 122 9.18 -11.16 8.62
C GLY A 122 9.96 -10.23 7.69
N ALA A 123 9.47 -9.02 7.47
CA ALA A 123 10.15 -8.00 6.68
C ALA A 123 11.51 -7.62 7.31
N ALA A 124 11.54 -7.41 8.63
CA ALA A 124 12.78 -7.10 9.35
C ALA A 124 13.82 -8.23 9.27
N ALA A 125 13.37 -9.49 9.33
CA ALA A 125 14.25 -10.66 9.17
C ALA A 125 14.81 -10.73 7.74
N LEU A 126 13.97 -10.48 6.73
CA LEU A 126 14.40 -10.49 5.33
C LEU A 126 15.43 -9.38 5.07
N VAL A 127 15.17 -8.15 5.51
CA VAL A 127 16.11 -7.02 5.36
C VAL A 127 17.46 -7.38 5.97
N ARG A 128 17.50 -7.94 7.18
CA ARG A 128 18.75 -8.38 7.82
C ARG A 128 19.46 -9.49 7.05
N SER A 129 18.73 -10.37 6.39
CA SER A 129 19.34 -11.47 5.61
C SER A 129 20.00 -11.00 4.33
N VAL A 130 19.55 -9.88 3.76
CA VAL A 130 20.03 -9.35 2.48
C VAL A 130 21.06 -8.24 2.66
N PHE A 131 20.86 -7.38 3.66
CA PHE A 131 21.73 -6.22 3.90
C PHE A 131 22.60 -6.44 5.14
N VAL A 132 23.86 -6.72 4.93
CA VAL A 132 24.85 -7.00 6.01
C VAL A 132 24.99 -5.83 6.99
N GLU A 133 24.79 -4.60 6.52
CA GLU A 133 24.89 -3.37 7.31
C GLU A 133 23.54 -2.90 7.90
N ALA A 134 22.48 -3.69 7.70
CA ALA A 134 21.18 -3.34 8.28
C ALA A 134 21.28 -3.40 9.81
N GLY A 135 21.05 -2.26 10.45
CA GLY A 135 20.94 -2.20 11.91
C GLY A 135 19.75 -3.01 12.45
N GLU A 136 19.62 -3.10 13.74
CA GLU A 136 18.45 -3.71 14.35
C GLU A 136 17.20 -2.88 14.05
N ALA A 137 16.14 -3.57 13.61
CA ALA A 137 14.83 -2.94 13.46
C ALA A 137 14.29 -2.53 14.83
N ALA A 138 13.57 -1.41 14.89
CA ALA A 138 12.88 -1.01 16.11
C ALA A 138 11.91 -2.13 16.57
N PRO A 139 11.62 -2.27 17.84
CA PRO A 139 10.57 -3.18 18.29
C PRO A 139 9.22 -2.85 17.65
N TYR A 140 8.42 -3.87 17.30
CA TYR A 140 7.12 -3.67 16.65
C TYR A 140 6.22 -2.66 17.38
N ASP A 141 6.14 -2.75 18.73
CA ASP A 141 5.30 -1.86 19.53
C ASP A 141 5.78 -0.39 19.54
N VAL A 142 7.03 -0.16 19.16
CA VAL A 142 7.59 1.19 18.94
C VAL A 142 7.29 1.67 17.53
N PHE A 143 7.41 0.79 16.55
CA PHE A 143 7.17 1.09 15.14
C PHE A 143 5.66 1.25 14.83
N CYS A 144 4.82 0.40 15.42
CA CYS A 144 3.37 0.39 15.21
C CYS A 144 2.60 0.56 16.55
N PRO A 145 2.64 1.75 17.18
CA PRO A 145 2.06 1.97 18.52
C PRO A 145 0.53 1.91 18.55
N LEU A 146 -0.15 1.99 17.40
CA LEU A 146 -1.62 1.86 17.31
C LEU A 146 -2.14 0.53 17.84
N GLU A 147 -1.36 -0.54 17.67
CA GLU A 147 -1.76 -1.89 18.06
C GLU A 147 -1.41 -2.21 19.52
N SER A 148 -0.54 -1.41 20.14
CA SER A 148 -0.11 -1.64 21.52
C SER A 148 -1.02 -1.03 22.60
N GLY A 149 -2.07 -0.30 22.18
CA GLY A 149 -3.01 0.34 23.13
C GLY A 149 -2.40 1.45 23.99
N ARG A 150 -1.25 1.99 23.60
CA ARG A 150 -0.53 3.06 24.32
C ARG A 150 -0.93 4.44 23.84
#